data_a00f269895e31ebdf17361cede6a721c
#
_entry.id   a00f269895e31ebdf17361cede6a721c
#
_cell.length_a   1.000
_cell.length_b   1.000
_cell.length_c   1.000
_cell.angle_alpha   90.00
_cell.angle_beta   90.00
_cell.angle_gamma   90.00
#
_symmetry.space_group_name_H-M   'P 1'
#
loop_
_entity.id
_entity.type
_entity.pdbx_description
1 polymer ?
#
loop_
_entity_poly.entity_id
_entity_poly.type
_entity_poly.pdbx_seq_one_letter_code
_entity_poly.pdbx_strand_id
1 'polypeptide(L)'
;MPLTTKSTRLSAQDWLQRIRELDLPEKVRILNVCGGHERTITQAGLRTALPANIELIPGPGCPVCICPEQDIFDAIQLALNEDIILVVFGDMLRVPVNVPKREIRSLEQAKAAGADIRPIASPMEAVNIAMSHADKTIVFFAAGFETTMAPVAAMLAAGAPDNLKVLLSGRLTWPAVAMLLKSGEASGESFCKPKFDALVAPGHVATIMGPEEWQFVVDDYALPTAVAGFSPESLLAAFYSILRQKIEGNVFLDNCYAEVVKPGGNLVAQKTLSAVMDVSHAHWRGIGSIPDSGFQLSEQYAAFDARHFFSWENDSQRKHAGDMPPGCDCTRVILGNLYPNQCRLYGNACTPRSPIGPCMVSDEGACRIWWSGGLRQIDSKTLTSNSLDSKTMA
;
A
#
# COMPACT_ATOMS: atom_id res chain seq x y z
N MET A 1 27.62 -26.81 -31.02
CA MET A 1 26.16 -26.60 -30.92
C MET A 1 25.83 -26.36 -29.48
N PRO A 2 25.42 -25.15 -29.06
CA PRO A 2 24.97 -24.91 -27.70
C PRO A 2 23.55 -25.44 -27.56
N LEU A 3 23.35 -26.41 -26.70
CA LEU A 3 22.04 -26.86 -26.22
C LEU A 3 21.42 -25.74 -25.40
N THR A 4 20.53 -24.98 -26.00
CA THR A 4 19.59 -24.11 -25.29
C THR A 4 18.60 -24.99 -24.54
N THR A 5 18.92 -25.39 -23.29
CA THR A 5 17.95 -25.90 -22.34
C THR A 5 16.97 -24.77 -22.05
N LYS A 6 15.78 -24.84 -22.65
CA LYS A 6 14.61 -24.10 -22.13
C LYS A 6 14.43 -24.51 -20.68
N SER A 7 14.81 -23.63 -19.76
CA SER A 7 14.45 -23.76 -18.35
C SER A 7 12.92 -23.86 -18.30
N THR A 8 12.41 -25.05 -18.01
CA THR A 8 10.97 -25.28 -17.85
C THR A 8 10.57 -24.54 -16.58
N ARG A 9 9.92 -23.39 -16.70
CA ARG A 9 9.39 -22.68 -15.54
C ARG A 9 8.40 -23.61 -14.83
N LEU A 10 8.57 -23.76 -13.52
CA LEU A 10 7.66 -24.56 -12.69
C LEU A 10 6.27 -23.91 -12.71
N SER A 11 5.25 -24.75 -12.85
CA SER A 11 3.86 -24.31 -12.74
C SER A 11 3.47 -24.01 -11.28
N ALA A 12 2.33 -23.32 -11.10
CA ALA A 12 1.78 -23.09 -9.77
C ALA A 12 1.51 -24.40 -9.01
N GLN A 13 1.12 -25.46 -9.72
CA GLN A 13 0.87 -26.79 -9.14
C GLN A 13 2.19 -27.44 -8.66
N ASP A 14 3.27 -27.33 -9.44
CA ASP A 14 4.58 -27.86 -9.05
C ASP A 14 5.10 -27.16 -7.78
N TRP A 15 4.92 -25.82 -7.69
CA TRP A 15 5.30 -25.08 -6.50
C TRP A 15 4.46 -25.45 -5.28
N LEU A 16 3.15 -25.60 -5.43
CA LEU A 16 2.26 -26.04 -4.35
C LEU A 16 2.64 -27.43 -3.84
N GLN A 17 2.98 -28.34 -4.76
CA GLN A 17 3.41 -29.69 -4.36
C GLN A 17 4.71 -29.62 -3.54
N ARG A 18 5.72 -28.87 -4.02
CA ARG A 18 6.98 -28.67 -3.28
C ARG A 18 6.76 -28.06 -1.89
N ILE A 19 5.84 -27.09 -1.76
CA ILE A 19 5.52 -26.49 -0.46
C ILE A 19 4.87 -27.52 0.47
N ARG A 20 4.00 -28.38 -0.04
CA ARG A 20 3.35 -29.45 0.76
C ARG A 20 4.30 -30.54 1.24
N GLU A 21 5.41 -30.74 0.55
CA GLU A 21 6.44 -31.70 0.88
C GLU A 21 7.43 -31.16 1.96
N LEU A 22 7.36 -29.87 2.31
CA LEU A 22 8.18 -29.29 3.35
C LEU A 22 7.71 -29.72 4.75
N ASP A 23 8.66 -30.06 5.62
CA ASP A 23 8.41 -30.29 7.06
C ASP A 23 8.32 -28.94 7.77
N LEU A 24 7.12 -28.37 7.74
CA LEU A 24 6.87 -27.01 8.24
C LEU A 24 6.62 -26.98 9.74
N PRO A 25 7.04 -25.90 10.44
CA PRO A 25 6.65 -25.63 11.82
C PRO A 25 5.12 -25.59 11.98
N GLU A 26 4.66 -25.70 13.23
CA GLU A 26 3.22 -25.69 13.56
C GLU A 26 2.47 -24.50 12.94
N LYS A 27 3.09 -23.32 12.91
CA LYS A 27 2.52 -22.11 12.27
C LYS A 27 3.61 -21.23 11.67
N VAL A 28 3.39 -20.76 10.43
CA VAL A 28 4.23 -19.78 9.76
C VAL A 28 3.37 -18.62 9.24
N ARG A 29 3.64 -17.41 9.73
CA ARG A 29 2.93 -16.19 9.33
C ARG A 29 3.79 -15.36 8.39
N ILE A 30 3.30 -15.12 7.18
CA ILE A 30 3.99 -14.38 6.12
C ILE A 30 3.27 -13.06 5.90
N LEU A 31 3.95 -11.94 6.18
CA LEU A 31 3.44 -10.61 5.87
C LEU A 31 3.64 -10.31 4.39
N ASN A 32 2.59 -9.87 3.72
CA ASN A 32 2.61 -9.43 2.34
C ASN A 32 2.41 -7.91 2.26
N VAL A 33 3.41 -7.17 1.76
CA VAL A 33 3.40 -5.70 1.71
C VAL A 33 3.04 -5.18 0.32
N CYS A 34 2.02 -5.77 -0.31
CA CYS A 34 1.59 -5.33 -1.64
C CYS A 34 0.14 -5.65 -1.92
N GLY A 35 -0.65 -4.65 -2.30
CA GLY A 35 -2.04 -4.84 -2.72
C GLY A 35 -2.16 -5.70 -3.99
N GLY A 36 -1.24 -5.59 -4.94
CA GLY A 36 -1.19 -6.42 -6.13
C GLY A 36 -0.97 -7.91 -5.81
N HIS A 37 -0.07 -8.22 -4.87
CA HIS A 37 0.12 -9.59 -4.37
C HIS A 37 -1.14 -10.09 -3.68
N GLU A 38 -1.74 -9.27 -2.81
CA GLU A 38 -2.97 -9.61 -2.11
C GLU A 38 -4.11 -9.97 -3.07
N ARG A 39 -4.21 -9.22 -4.18
CA ARG A 39 -5.16 -9.52 -5.27
C ARG A 39 -4.86 -10.89 -5.89
N THR A 40 -3.62 -11.17 -6.27
CA THR A 40 -3.23 -12.47 -6.87
C THR A 40 -3.47 -13.61 -5.89
N ILE A 41 -3.09 -13.45 -4.61
CA ILE A 41 -3.33 -14.44 -3.55
C ILE A 41 -4.82 -14.79 -3.46
N THR A 42 -5.69 -13.76 -3.51
CA THR A 42 -7.13 -13.94 -3.39
C THR A 42 -7.74 -14.54 -4.66
N GLN A 43 -7.40 -14.03 -5.84
CA GLN A 43 -7.96 -14.48 -7.12
C GLN A 43 -7.53 -15.90 -7.49
N ALA A 44 -6.28 -16.26 -7.18
CA ALA A 44 -5.77 -17.62 -7.42
C ALA A 44 -6.09 -18.60 -6.27
N GLY A 45 -6.79 -18.15 -5.22
CA GLY A 45 -7.16 -19.00 -4.09
C GLY A 45 -5.98 -19.55 -3.29
N LEU A 46 -4.84 -18.85 -3.28
CA LEU A 46 -3.61 -19.37 -2.68
C LEU A 46 -3.74 -19.63 -1.17
N ARG A 47 -4.58 -18.86 -0.45
CA ARG A 47 -4.83 -19.10 0.99
C ARG A 47 -5.41 -20.47 1.27
N THR A 48 -6.27 -20.97 0.41
CA THR A 48 -6.91 -22.29 0.56
C THR A 48 -6.10 -23.41 -0.07
N ALA A 49 -5.22 -23.09 -1.02
CA ALA A 49 -4.37 -24.06 -1.71
C ALA A 49 -3.12 -24.44 -0.91
N LEU A 50 -2.62 -23.51 -0.08
CA LEU A 50 -1.48 -23.71 0.81
C LEU A 50 -1.84 -24.60 2.03
N PRO A 51 -0.84 -25.26 2.66
CA PRO A 51 -1.01 -25.93 3.94
C PRO A 51 -1.63 -25.01 5.01
N ALA A 52 -2.49 -25.54 5.87
CA ALA A 52 -3.27 -24.77 6.85
C ALA A 52 -2.41 -24.05 7.92
N ASN A 53 -1.17 -24.51 8.11
CA ASN A 53 -0.20 -23.90 9.01
C ASN A 53 0.53 -22.68 8.40
N ILE A 54 0.29 -22.35 7.13
CA ILE A 54 0.79 -21.14 6.49
C ILE A 54 -0.29 -20.07 6.52
N GLU A 55 -0.02 -18.97 7.22
CA GLU A 55 -0.92 -17.81 7.33
C GLU A 55 -0.38 -16.63 6.52
N LEU A 56 -1.14 -16.20 5.51
CA LEU A 56 -0.80 -15.02 4.69
C LEU A 56 -1.49 -13.78 5.25
N ILE A 57 -0.71 -12.81 5.71
CA ILE A 57 -1.18 -11.60 6.39
C ILE A 57 -1.08 -10.41 5.42
N PRO A 58 -2.18 -9.66 5.16
CA PRO A 58 -2.09 -8.42 4.39
C PRO A 58 -1.39 -7.33 5.21
N GLY A 59 -0.50 -6.58 4.58
CA GLY A 59 0.28 -5.51 5.17
C GLY A 59 0.01 -4.14 4.54
N PRO A 60 0.85 -3.12 4.84
CA PRO A 60 0.65 -1.71 4.44
C PRO A 60 0.98 -1.44 2.95
N GLY A 61 0.47 -2.26 2.04
CA GLY A 61 0.76 -2.19 0.61
C GLY A 61 -0.28 -1.46 -0.26
N CYS A 62 -1.16 -0.65 0.32
CA CYS A 62 -2.19 0.09 -0.42
C CYS A 62 -2.02 1.61 -0.19
N PRO A 63 -1.54 2.39 -1.19
CA PRO A 63 -1.26 3.81 -1.02
C PRO A 63 -2.52 4.64 -0.72
N VAL A 64 -3.64 4.30 -1.34
CA VAL A 64 -4.94 4.94 -1.11
C VAL A 64 -5.41 4.74 0.33
N CYS A 65 -5.14 3.56 0.89
CA CYS A 65 -5.59 3.19 2.24
C CYS A 65 -4.88 3.98 3.33
N ILE A 66 -3.63 4.37 3.07
CA ILE A 66 -2.75 5.08 4.02
C ILE A 66 -2.63 6.59 3.73
N CYS A 67 -3.22 7.06 2.63
CA CYS A 67 -3.24 8.49 2.32
C CYS A 67 -3.91 9.24 3.48
N PRO A 68 -3.27 10.28 4.03
CA PRO A 68 -3.82 11.06 5.13
C PRO A 68 -5.19 11.61 4.78
N GLU A 69 -6.08 11.54 5.73
CA GLU A 69 -7.42 12.09 5.57
C GLU A 69 -7.38 13.59 5.31
N GLN A 70 -6.42 14.29 5.95
CA GLN A 70 -6.20 15.70 5.76
C GLN A 70 -5.84 16.05 4.30
N ASP A 71 -4.98 15.26 3.64
CA ASP A 71 -4.61 15.53 2.24
C ASP A 71 -5.83 15.41 1.30
N ILE A 72 -6.73 14.45 1.60
CA ILE A 72 -7.98 14.28 0.83
C ILE A 72 -8.96 15.42 1.11
N PHE A 73 -9.06 15.84 2.37
CA PHE A 73 -9.89 16.97 2.78
C PHE A 73 -9.41 18.26 2.11
N ASP A 74 -8.10 18.51 2.15
CA ASP A 74 -7.47 19.65 1.49
C ASP A 74 -7.77 19.66 -0.02
N ALA A 75 -7.66 18.52 -0.69
CA ALA A 75 -8.01 18.40 -2.11
C ALA A 75 -9.50 18.71 -2.39
N ILE A 76 -10.40 18.27 -1.49
CA ILE A 76 -11.83 18.59 -1.58
C ILE A 76 -12.05 20.09 -1.42
N GLN A 77 -11.42 20.74 -0.42
CA GLN A 77 -11.58 22.17 -0.17
C GLN A 77 -11.03 23.01 -1.32
N LEU A 78 -9.87 22.67 -1.87
CA LEU A 78 -9.33 23.32 -3.06
C LEU A 78 -10.31 23.25 -4.23
N ALA A 79 -10.82 22.05 -4.52
CA ALA A 79 -11.73 21.85 -5.65
C ALA A 79 -13.09 22.60 -5.51
N LEU A 80 -13.52 22.86 -4.27
CA LEU A 80 -14.80 23.57 -4.02
C LEU A 80 -14.66 25.09 -3.96
N ASN A 81 -13.50 25.59 -3.49
CA ASN A 81 -13.35 27.00 -3.14
C ASN A 81 -12.48 27.77 -4.14
N GLU A 82 -11.67 27.08 -4.94
CA GLU A 82 -10.75 27.71 -5.90
C GLU A 82 -11.21 27.45 -7.35
N ASP A 83 -10.93 28.39 -8.24
CA ASP A 83 -11.20 28.23 -9.67
C ASP A 83 -10.09 27.41 -10.35
N ILE A 84 -10.06 26.12 -10.06
CA ILE A 84 -9.06 25.17 -10.53
C ILE A 84 -9.67 23.99 -11.28
N ILE A 85 -8.83 23.24 -11.98
CA ILE A 85 -9.14 21.89 -12.39
C ILE A 85 -8.33 20.94 -11.48
N LEU A 86 -9.01 20.18 -10.63
CA LEU A 86 -8.35 19.14 -9.84
C LEU A 86 -8.23 17.85 -10.65
N VAL A 87 -7.02 17.33 -10.82
CA VAL A 87 -6.79 16.02 -11.44
C VAL A 87 -6.28 15.04 -10.42
N VAL A 88 -6.73 13.78 -10.49
CA VAL A 88 -6.46 12.76 -9.48
C VAL A 88 -6.56 11.36 -10.06
N PHE A 89 -5.83 10.40 -9.53
CA PHE A 89 -6.03 9.00 -9.89
C PHE A 89 -7.43 8.52 -9.50
N GLY A 90 -8.05 7.73 -10.38
CA GLY A 90 -9.48 7.43 -10.32
C GLY A 90 -9.96 6.77 -9.03
N ASP A 91 -9.12 5.97 -8.36
CA ASP A 91 -9.46 5.30 -7.10
C ASP A 91 -9.54 6.27 -5.90
N MET A 92 -8.88 7.43 -5.98
CA MET A 92 -8.98 8.46 -4.94
C MET A 92 -10.33 9.18 -4.91
N LEU A 93 -11.11 9.18 -6.01
CA LEU A 93 -12.39 9.89 -6.10
C LEU A 93 -13.38 9.55 -5.00
N ARG A 94 -13.42 8.29 -4.59
CA ARG A 94 -14.42 7.75 -3.67
C ARG A 94 -13.92 7.59 -2.23
N VAL A 95 -12.66 7.96 -1.95
CA VAL A 95 -12.11 7.83 -0.60
C VAL A 95 -12.82 8.80 0.34
N PRO A 96 -13.50 8.29 1.40
CA PRO A 96 -14.26 9.16 2.26
C PRO A 96 -13.37 9.84 3.32
N VAL A 97 -13.70 11.09 3.64
CA VAL A 97 -13.21 11.79 4.83
C VAL A 97 -14.25 11.73 5.96
N ASN A 98 -13.77 11.77 7.20
CA ASN A 98 -14.60 11.65 8.41
C ASN A 98 -15.10 13.02 8.89
N VAL A 99 -15.94 13.63 8.08
CA VAL A 99 -16.65 14.87 8.40
C VAL A 99 -18.15 14.59 8.59
N PRO A 100 -18.96 15.53 9.17
CA PRO A 100 -20.39 15.37 9.32
C PRO A 100 -21.09 14.94 8.02
N LYS A 101 -22.13 14.10 8.13
CA LYS A 101 -22.83 13.55 6.94
C LYS A 101 -23.43 14.59 5.99
N ARG A 102 -23.70 15.81 6.47
CA ARG A 102 -24.21 16.96 5.70
C ARG A 102 -23.13 17.64 4.83
N GLU A 103 -21.86 17.35 5.09
CA GLU A 103 -20.72 17.90 4.38
C GLU A 103 -20.27 16.99 3.23
N ILE A 104 -19.52 17.56 2.29
CA ILE A 104 -18.94 16.80 1.17
C ILE A 104 -17.80 15.93 1.71
N ARG A 105 -17.91 14.63 1.46
CA ARG A 105 -17.06 13.61 2.06
C ARG A 105 -16.09 12.93 1.11
N SER A 106 -16.14 13.25 -0.17
CA SER A 106 -15.25 12.67 -1.17
C SER A 106 -15.12 13.58 -2.37
N LEU A 107 -14.09 13.39 -3.17
CA LEU A 107 -13.90 14.09 -4.42
C LEU A 107 -15.03 13.81 -5.43
N GLU A 108 -15.60 12.59 -5.41
CA GLU A 108 -16.79 12.24 -6.22
C GLU A 108 -17.99 13.13 -5.85
N GLN A 109 -18.21 13.37 -4.56
CA GLN A 109 -19.28 14.26 -4.09
C GLN A 109 -18.99 15.73 -4.42
N ALA A 110 -17.74 16.18 -4.29
CA ALA A 110 -17.33 17.52 -4.70
C ALA A 110 -17.56 17.74 -6.20
N LYS A 111 -17.21 16.76 -7.02
CA LYS A 111 -17.52 16.77 -8.46
C LYS A 111 -19.03 16.86 -8.74
N ALA A 112 -19.84 16.10 -8.02
CA ALA A 112 -21.29 16.15 -8.13
C ALA A 112 -21.87 17.51 -7.68
N ALA A 113 -21.19 18.24 -6.80
CA ALA A 113 -21.53 19.58 -6.35
C ALA A 113 -21.06 20.68 -7.33
N GLY A 114 -20.39 20.33 -8.44
CA GLY A 114 -20.01 21.25 -9.50
C GLY A 114 -18.51 21.56 -9.60
N ALA A 115 -17.66 21.01 -8.73
CA ALA A 115 -16.22 21.17 -8.83
C ALA A 115 -15.66 20.48 -10.09
N ASP A 116 -14.70 21.11 -10.79
CA ASP A 116 -14.05 20.50 -11.95
C ASP A 116 -12.97 19.51 -11.49
N ILE A 117 -13.38 18.26 -11.31
CA ILE A 117 -12.50 17.15 -10.89
C ILE A 117 -12.44 16.13 -12.01
N ARG A 118 -11.24 15.84 -12.48
CA ARG A 118 -11.00 14.93 -13.61
C ARG A 118 -10.13 13.74 -13.20
N PRO A 119 -10.61 12.50 -13.33
CA PRO A 119 -9.77 11.32 -13.12
C PRO A 119 -8.76 11.20 -14.26
N ILE A 120 -7.54 10.81 -13.89
CA ILE A 120 -6.44 10.52 -14.82
C ILE A 120 -5.86 9.14 -14.52
N ALA A 121 -5.22 8.52 -15.52
CA ALA A 121 -4.52 7.25 -15.39
C ALA A 121 -2.98 7.41 -15.38
N SER A 122 -2.48 8.58 -15.79
CA SER A 122 -1.06 8.86 -15.92
C SER A 122 -0.74 10.31 -15.53
N PRO A 123 0.41 10.60 -14.90
CA PRO A 123 0.84 11.97 -14.64
C PRO A 123 0.92 12.84 -15.89
N MET A 124 1.24 12.26 -17.05
CA MET A 124 1.30 13.01 -18.32
C MET A 124 -0.06 13.54 -18.77
N GLU A 125 -1.17 12.94 -18.35
CA GLU A 125 -2.50 13.51 -18.61
C GLU A 125 -2.71 14.82 -17.87
N ALA A 126 -2.13 14.99 -16.67
CA ALA A 126 -2.16 16.27 -15.94
C ALA A 126 -1.45 17.37 -16.75
N VAL A 127 -0.31 17.07 -17.36
CA VAL A 127 0.42 17.98 -18.26
C VAL A 127 -0.44 18.34 -19.48
N ASN A 128 -1.05 17.36 -20.14
CA ASN A 128 -1.90 17.60 -21.31
C ASN A 128 -3.11 18.49 -20.97
N ILE A 129 -3.71 18.28 -19.80
CA ILE A 129 -4.81 19.11 -19.30
C ILE A 129 -4.31 20.54 -19.03
N ALA A 130 -3.15 20.70 -18.41
CA ALA A 130 -2.55 22.00 -18.12
C ALA A 130 -2.24 22.78 -19.42
N MET A 131 -1.67 22.12 -20.41
CA MET A 131 -1.41 22.73 -21.73
C MET A 131 -2.71 23.15 -22.46
N SER A 132 -3.78 22.38 -22.28
CA SER A 132 -5.07 22.63 -22.95
C SER A 132 -5.92 23.70 -22.25
N HIS A 133 -5.57 24.10 -21.02
CA HIS A 133 -6.28 25.06 -20.18
C HIS A 133 -5.29 26.06 -19.57
N ALA A 134 -4.60 26.80 -20.43
CA ALA A 134 -3.55 27.72 -20.00
C ALA A 134 -4.07 28.90 -19.13
N ASP A 135 -5.38 29.17 -19.16
CA ASP A 135 -6.09 30.15 -18.34
C ASP A 135 -6.50 29.64 -16.96
N LYS A 136 -6.30 28.36 -16.69
CA LYS A 136 -6.67 27.70 -15.42
C LYS A 136 -5.47 27.17 -14.68
N THR A 137 -5.52 27.18 -13.36
CA THR A 137 -4.58 26.41 -12.52
C THR A 137 -5.03 24.96 -12.45
N ILE A 138 -4.13 24.05 -12.77
CA ILE A 138 -4.35 22.61 -12.65
C ILE A 138 -3.69 22.13 -11.37
N VAL A 139 -4.44 21.46 -10.51
CA VAL A 139 -3.90 20.84 -9.30
C VAL A 139 -3.93 19.34 -9.45
N PHE A 140 -2.76 18.72 -9.46
CA PHE A 140 -2.63 17.26 -9.48
C PHE A 140 -2.49 16.73 -8.05
N PHE A 141 -3.54 16.11 -7.53
CA PHE A 141 -3.47 15.40 -6.26
C PHE A 141 -2.79 14.05 -6.47
N ALA A 142 -1.48 14.00 -6.20
CA ALA A 142 -0.60 12.87 -6.43
C ALA A 142 -0.40 12.05 -5.15
N ALA A 143 -1.28 11.06 -4.92
CA ALA A 143 -1.17 10.11 -3.82
C ALA A 143 -0.58 8.78 -4.31
N GLY A 144 0.44 8.25 -3.63
CA GLY A 144 1.07 7.00 -4.07
C GLY A 144 2.32 6.61 -3.29
N PHE A 145 2.84 5.43 -3.62
CA PHE A 145 4.15 4.94 -3.20
C PHE A 145 5.24 5.28 -4.23
N GLU A 146 6.45 4.78 -4.05
CA GLU A 146 7.62 4.97 -4.90
C GLU A 146 7.29 4.75 -6.39
N THR A 147 6.48 3.74 -6.67
CA THR A 147 6.03 3.39 -8.03
C THR A 147 5.19 4.47 -8.70
N THR A 148 4.47 5.27 -7.91
CA THR A 148 3.69 6.43 -8.37
C THR A 148 4.56 7.69 -8.37
N MET A 149 5.41 7.85 -7.38
CA MET A 149 6.25 9.05 -7.24
C MET A 149 7.33 9.13 -8.31
N ALA A 150 7.89 8.01 -8.76
CA ALA A 150 8.88 8.00 -9.83
C ALA A 150 8.34 8.61 -11.16
N PRO A 151 7.17 8.22 -11.70
CA PRO A 151 6.61 8.89 -12.89
C PRO A 151 6.14 10.34 -12.62
N VAL A 152 5.73 10.70 -11.39
CA VAL A 152 5.45 12.10 -11.03
C VAL A 152 6.74 12.93 -11.07
N ALA A 153 7.82 12.42 -10.50
CA ALA A 153 9.13 13.08 -10.58
C ALA A 153 9.62 13.22 -12.02
N ALA A 154 9.48 12.17 -12.83
CA ALA A 154 9.84 12.21 -14.24
C ALA A 154 9.03 13.26 -15.03
N MET A 155 7.74 13.39 -14.74
CA MET A 155 6.87 14.43 -15.33
C MET A 155 7.39 15.84 -15.00
N LEU A 156 7.71 16.11 -13.73
CA LEU A 156 8.24 17.42 -13.33
C LEU A 156 9.62 17.70 -13.92
N ALA A 157 10.52 16.72 -13.90
CA ALA A 157 11.87 16.84 -14.46
C ALA A 157 11.87 17.06 -15.98
N ALA A 158 10.86 16.58 -16.70
CA ALA A 158 10.70 16.80 -18.13
C ALA A 158 10.25 18.23 -18.50
N GLY A 159 9.88 19.05 -17.51
CA GLY A 159 9.40 20.41 -17.70
C GLY A 159 7.87 20.47 -17.74
N ALA A 160 7.25 20.51 -16.57
CA ALA A 160 5.80 20.71 -16.44
C ALA A 160 5.41 22.18 -16.71
N PRO A 161 4.18 22.47 -17.24
CA PRO A 161 3.70 23.83 -17.41
C PRO A 161 3.55 24.59 -16.07
N ASP A 162 3.79 25.90 -16.06
CA ASP A 162 3.76 26.72 -14.85
C ASP A 162 2.39 26.75 -14.15
N ASN A 163 1.31 26.54 -14.89
CA ASN A 163 -0.04 26.44 -14.36
C ASN A 163 -0.39 25.08 -13.76
N LEU A 164 0.53 24.09 -13.79
CA LEU A 164 0.39 22.82 -13.09
C LEU A 164 0.96 22.95 -11.68
N LYS A 165 0.18 22.57 -10.67
CA LYS A 165 0.60 22.44 -9.28
C LYS A 165 0.39 21.00 -8.81
N VAL A 166 1.20 20.52 -7.89
CA VAL A 166 1.12 19.17 -7.34
C VAL A 166 0.81 19.23 -5.86
N LEU A 167 -0.34 18.67 -5.47
CA LEU A 167 -0.66 18.37 -4.08
C LEU A 167 -0.07 16.97 -3.80
N LEU A 168 1.16 16.92 -3.32
CA LEU A 168 1.91 15.68 -3.17
C LEU A 168 1.50 14.95 -1.89
N SER A 169 1.14 13.67 -2.00
CA SER A 169 0.90 12.74 -0.89
C SER A 169 1.66 11.43 -1.11
N GLY A 170 2.97 11.56 -1.36
CA GLY A 170 3.88 10.44 -1.62
C GLY A 170 4.35 9.76 -0.35
N ARG A 171 4.51 8.44 -0.38
CA ARG A 171 4.98 7.63 0.76
C ARG A 171 6.06 6.65 0.31
N LEU A 172 6.96 6.35 1.26
CA LEU A 172 7.98 5.31 1.16
C LEU A 172 7.50 4.06 1.89
N THR A 173 7.58 2.91 1.22
CA THR A 173 6.99 1.66 1.73
C THR A 173 7.81 1.06 2.88
N TRP A 174 9.15 1.06 2.77
CA TRP A 174 10.04 0.37 3.72
C TRP A 174 9.96 0.92 5.16
N PRO A 175 9.80 2.26 5.42
CA PRO A 175 9.76 2.77 6.80
C PRO A 175 8.55 2.27 7.58
N ALA A 176 7.43 2.01 6.89
CA ALA A 176 6.25 1.43 7.53
C ALA A 176 6.50 -0.02 7.98
N VAL A 177 7.25 -0.80 7.19
CA VAL A 177 7.67 -2.15 7.59
C VAL A 177 8.66 -2.09 8.74
N ALA A 178 9.65 -1.20 8.68
CA ALA A 178 10.59 -1.00 9.78
C ALA A 178 9.89 -0.62 11.09
N MET A 179 8.85 0.24 11.03
CA MET A 179 8.02 0.57 12.18
C MET A 179 7.29 -0.67 12.73
N LEU A 180 6.73 -1.53 11.87
CA LEU A 180 6.08 -2.77 12.30
C LEU A 180 7.04 -3.72 13.01
N LEU A 181 8.28 -3.80 12.56
CA LEU A 181 9.32 -4.62 13.16
C LEU A 181 9.74 -4.07 14.53
N LYS A 182 9.95 -2.75 14.63
CA LYS A 182 10.30 -2.06 15.89
C LYS A 182 9.19 -2.06 16.94
N SER A 183 7.93 -2.02 16.54
CA SER A 183 6.80 -1.99 17.48
C SER A 183 6.67 -3.26 18.33
N GLY A 184 7.32 -4.35 17.92
CA GLY A 184 7.52 -5.55 18.74
C GLY A 184 8.46 -5.34 19.93
N GLU A 185 9.34 -4.33 19.90
CA GLU A 185 10.36 -4.05 20.93
C GLU A 185 9.84 -3.13 22.05
N ALA A 186 8.82 -2.29 21.74
CA ALA A 186 8.39 -1.18 22.62
C ALA A 186 7.49 -1.60 23.82
N SER A 187 7.06 -2.86 23.92
CA SER A 187 6.12 -3.31 24.97
C SER A 187 6.79 -3.68 26.30
N GLY A 188 8.08 -3.40 26.50
CA GLY A 188 8.75 -3.62 27.80
C GLY A 188 8.93 -5.08 28.21
N GLU A 189 8.43 -6.02 27.45
CA GLU A 189 8.68 -7.45 27.59
C GLU A 189 9.89 -7.81 26.72
N SER A 190 10.92 -8.30 27.34
CA SER A 190 12.15 -8.80 26.71
C SER A 190 11.78 -9.71 25.53
N PHE A 191 12.07 -9.25 24.29
CA PHE A 191 11.81 -9.94 23.02
C PHE A 191 10.34 -10.15 22.64
N CYS A 192 9.59 -9.09 22.41
CA CYS A 192 8.35 -9.21 21.65
C CYS A 192 8.71 -9.47 20.17
N LYS A 193 8.62 -10.73 19.73
CA LYS A 193 8.84 -11.12 18.34
C LYS A 193 7.86 -10.39 17.43
N PRO A 194 8.28 -10.00 16.20
CA PRO A 194 7.34 -9.49 15.19
C PRO A 194 6.13 -10.42 15.07
N LYS A 195 4.95 -9.85 14.79
CA LYS A 195 3.71 -10.63 14.66
C LYS A 195 3.67 -11.52 13.41
N PHE A 196 4.75 -11.54 12.65
CA PHE A 196 4.94 -12.37 11.47
C PHE A 196 6.36 -12.99 11.48
N ASP A 197 6.50 -14.06 10.74
CA ASP A 197 7.71 -14.90 10.74
C ASP A 197 8.55 -14.71 9.49
N ALA A 198 8.01 -14.02 8.47
CA ALA A 198 8.67 -13.79 7.19
C ALA A 198 7.97 -12.66 6.41
N LEU A 199 8.65 -12.12 5.40
CA LEU A 199 8.19 -11.01 4.57
C LEU A 199 8.18 -11.37 3.08
N VAL A 200 7.07 -11.03 2.38
CA VAL A 200 7.06 -10.92 0.92
C VAL A 200 7.09 -9.45 0.54
N ALA A 201 8.21 -9.03 -0.04
CA ALA A 201 8.46 -7.66 -0.45
C ALA A 201 7.83 -7.33 -1.81
N PRO A 202 7.37 -6.08 -2.04
CA PRO A 202 6.62 -5.70 -3.22
C PRO A 202 7.51 -5.58 -4.46
N GLY A 203 7.24 -6.42 -5.49
CA GLY A 203 8.03 -6.45 -6.72
C GLY A 203 8.03 -5.14 -7.51
N HIS A 204 6.91 -4.39 -7.54
CA HIS A 204 6.88 -3.10 -8.23
C HIS A 204 7.79 -2.06 -7.55
N VAL A 205 7.79 -1.97 -6.23
CA VAL A 205 8.71 -1.08 -5.49
C VAL A 205 10.15 -1.50 -5.74
N ALA A 206 10.44 -2.80 -5.64
CA ALA A 206 11.77 -3.32 -5.91
C ALA A 206 12.23 -3.11 -7.37
N THR A 207 11.31 -2.95 -8.33
CA THR A 207 11.66 -2.58 -9.72
C THR A 207 12.25 -1.16 -9.79
N ILE A 208 11.79 -0.25 -8.95
CA ILE A 208 12.28 1.13 -8.87
C ILE A 208 13.51 1.20 -7.96
N MET A 209 13.37 0.73 -6.71
CA MET A 209 14.33 0.97 -5.63
C MET A 209 15.42 -0.10 -5.53
N GLY A 210 15.23 -1.25 -6.14
CA GLY A 210 16.07 -2.43 -6.00
C GLY A 210 15.56 -3.39 -4.91
N PRO A 211 15.94 -4.67 -4.99
CA PRO A 211 15.61 -5.62 -3.95
C PRO A 211 16.34 -5.30 -2.63
N GLU A 212 17.50 -4.66 -2.72
CA GLU A 212 18.38 -4.32 -1.59
C GLU A 212 17.71 -3.39 -0.56
N GLU A 213 16.67 -2.64 -0.97
CA GLU A 213 15.87 -1.83 -0.03
C GLU A 213 15.29 -2.67 1.12
N TRP A 214 15.11 -3.97 0.90
CA TRP A 214 14.55 -4.91 1.89
C TRP A 214 15.61 -5.69 2.67
N GLN A 215 16.91 -5.43 2.43
CA GLN A 215 18.00 -6.15 3.07
C GLN A 215 18.00 -5.97 4.60
N PHE A 216 17.57 -4.80 5.11
CA PHE A 216 17.47 -4.52 6.54
C PHE A 216 16.58 -5.53 7.30
N VAL A 217 15.58 -6.13 6.64
CA VAL A 217 14.69 -7.13 7.26
C VAL A 217 15.45 -8.39 7.59
N VAL A 218 16.42 -8.74 6.76
CA VAL A 218 17.33 -9.87 6.95
C VAL A 218 18.41 -9.54 7.96
N ASP A 219 19.09 -8.41 7.77
CA ASP A 219 20.30 -8.07 8.53
C ASP A 219 19.99 -7.68 9.98
N ASP A 220 18.94 -6.89 10.19
CA ASP A 220 18.62 -6.36 11.53
C ASP A 220 17.64 -7.26 12.30
N TYR A 221 16.80 -8.02 11.59
CA TYR A 221 15.71 -8.79 12.23
C TYR A 221 15.80 -10.31 11.99
N ALA A 222 16.75 -10.78 11.18
CA ALA A 222 16.93 -12.19 10.83
C ALA A 222 15.61 -12.86 10.36
N LEU A 223 14.81 -12.14 9.55
CA LEU A 223 13.55 -12.65 9.01
C LEU A 223 13.71 -13.07 7.54
N PRO A 224 13.30 -14.28 7.18
CA PRO A 224 13.23 -14.74 5.80
C PRO A 224 12.45 -13.75 4.93
N THR A 225 13.07 -13.31 3.83
CA THR A 225 12.48 -12.26 2.97
C THR A 225 12.64 -12.64 1.51
N ALA A 226 11.58 -12.45 0.72
CA ALA A 226 11.64 -12.65 -0.72
C ALA A 226 10.87 -11.55 -1.46
N VAL A 227 11.45 -11.05 -2.56
CA VAL A 227 10.77 -10.19 -3.52
C VAL A 227 9.97 -11.06 -4.47
N ALA A 228 8.68 -10.77 -4.65
CA ALA A 228 7.81 -11.52 -5.56
C ALA A 228 7.24 -10.65 -6.68
N GLY A 229 6.95 -11.28 -7.82
CA GLY A 229 6.11 -10.71 -8.89
C GLY A 229 4.62 -10.95 -8.62
N PHE A 230 3.81 -10.80 -9.67
CA PHE A 230 2.35 -10.73 -9.56
C PHE A 230 1.62 -11.94 -10.14
N SER A 231 2.35 -12.96 -10.59
CA SER A 231 1.75 -14.23 -10.97
C SER A 231 1.67 -15.20 -9.78
N PRO A 232 0.74 -16.16 -9.80
CA PRO A 232 0.69 -17.22 -8.78
C PRO A 232 2.03 -17.97 -8.63
N GLU A 233 2.72 -18.23 -9.75
CA GLU A 233 4.00 -18.94 -9.77
C GLU A 233 5.09 -18.16 -9.04
N SER A 234 5.18 -16.83 -9.30
CA SER A 234 6.18 -15.98 -8.64
C SER A 234 5.93 -15.87 -7.13
N LEU A 235 4.67 -15.74 -6.72
CA LEU A 235 4.30 -15.72 -5.30
C LEU A 235 4.60 -17.06 -4.62
N LEU A 236 4.26 -18.17 -5.25
CA LEU A 236 4.54 -19.50 -4.70
C LEU A 236 6.04 -19.79 -4.65
N ALA A 237 6.82 -19.32 -5.63
CA ALA A 237 8.29 -19.40 -5.58
C ALA A 237 8.83 -18.62 -4.37
N ALA A 238 8.34 -17.41 -4.12
CA ALA A 238 8.72 -16.60 -2.97
C ALA A 238 8.32 -17.27 -1.65
N PHE A 239 7.11 -17.83 -1.54
CA PHE A 239 6.69 -18.58 -0.36
C PHE A 239 7.57 -19.80 -0.13
N TYR A 240 7.89 -20.56 -1.18
CA TYR A 240 8.78 -21.73 -1.08
C TYR A 240 10.17 -21.32 -0.59
N SER A 241 10.76 -20.26 -1.15
CA SER A 241 12.06 -19.73 -0.72
C SER A 241 12.05 -19.36 0.76
N ILE A 242 11.07 -18.56 1.20
CA ILE A 242 10.90 -18.13 2.59
C ILE A 242 10.77 -19.34 3.55
N LEU A 243 9.95 -20.32 3.18
CA LEU A 243 9.71 -21.51 4.01
C LEU A 243 10.97 -22.36 4.13
N ARG A 244 11.72 -22.50 3.04
CA ARG A 244 13.02 -23.19 3.07
C ARG A 244 14.03 -22.48 3.95
N GLN A 245 14.16 -21.16 3.82
CA GLN A 245 15.04 -20.37 4.69
C GLN A 245 14.73 -20.59 6.16
N LYS A 246 13.43 -20.65 6.51
CA LYS A 246 12.98 -20.87 7.88
C LYS A 246 13.33 -22.28 8.39
N ILE A 247 13.17 -23.30 7.56
CA ILE A 247 13.51 -24.70 7.92
C ILE A 247 15.02 -24.89 8.05
N GLU A 248 15.77 -24.35 7.11
CA GLU A 248 17.23 -24.51 7.04
C GLU A 248 17.97 -23.61 8.05
N GLY A 249 17.27 -22.61 8.64
CA GLY A 249 17.88 -21.63 9.54
C GLY A 249 18.88 -20.69 8.84
N ASN A 250 18.81 -20.62 7.50
CA ASN A 250 19.69 -19.79 6.68
C ASN A 250 18.87 -18.66 6.06
N VAL A 251 18.92 -17.48 6.67
CA VAL A 251 18.10 -16.32 6.30
C VAL A 251 18.85 -15.43 5.33
N PHE A 252 18.19 -15.10 4.22
CA PHE A 252 18.72 -14.19 3.18
C PHE A 252 17.57 -13.49 2.44
N LEU A 253 17.90 -12.46 1.69
CA LEU A 253 16.97 -11.79 0.77
C LEU A 253 16.99 -12.52 -0.58
N ASP A 254 15.88 -13.14 -0.96
CA ASP A 254 15.75 -13.79 -2.26
C ASP A 254 14.97 -12.92 -3.25
N ASN A 255 15.47 -12.81 -4.48
CA ASN A 255 14.77 -12.13 -5.57
C ASN A 255 14.07 -13.15 -6.49
N CYS A 256 12.85 -13.54 -6.15
CA CYS A 256 12.02 -14.45 -6.97
C CYS A 256 11.35 -13.75 -8.16
N TYR A 257 11.73 -12.51 -8.47
CA TYR A 257 11.24 -11.73 -9.62
C TYR A 257 12.40 -11.16 -10.45
N ALA A 258 13.53 -11.86 -10.51
CA ALA A 258 14.78 -11.42 -11.13
C ALA A 258 14.69 -11.14 -12.65
N GLU A 259 13.67 -11.62 -13.32
CA GLU A 259 13.40 -11.28 -14.73
C GLU A 259 13.07 -9.80 -14.92
N VAL A 260 12.45 -9.16 -13.95
CA VAL A 260 12.04 -7.74 -13.97
C VAL A 260 12.86 -6.92 -12.98
N VAL A 261 12.97 -7.37 -11.74
CA VAL A 261 13.70 -6.69 -10.66
C VAL A 261 15.19 -6.97 -10.80
N LYS A 262 15.96 -5.92 -11.05
CA LYS A 262 17.42 -6.00 -11.20
C LYS A 262 18.12 -5.52 -9.92
N PRO A 263 19.33 -6.00 -9.64
CA PRO A 263 20.16 -5.43 -8.58
C PRO A 263 20.27 -3.91 -8.71
N GLY A 264 20.12 -3.19 -7.60
CA GLY A 264 20.11 -1.74 -7.57
C GLY A 264 18.86 -1.07 -8.15
N GLY A 265 17.91 -1.82 -8.71
CA GLY A 265 16.66 -1.28 -9.26
C GLY A 265 16.86 -0.42 -10.52
N ASN A 266 16.03 0.61 -10.68
CA ASN A 266 16.10 1.56 -11.79
C ASN A 266 16.84 2.84 -11.33
N LEU A 267 18.15 2.88 -11.57
CA LEU A 267 19.00 4.00 -11.17
C LEU A 267 18.61 5.34 -11.81
N VAL A 268 18.03 5.33 -13.02
CA VAL A 268 17.55 6.55 -13.66
C VAL A 268 16.32 7.09 -12.91
N ALA A 269 15.36 6.23 -12.59
CA ALA A 269 14.18 6.61 -11.83
C ALA A 269 14.55 7.11 -10.42
N GLN A 270 15.46 6.42 -9.73
CA GLN A 270 15.95 6.83 -8.40
C GLN A 270 16.65 8.19 -8.45
N LYS A 271 17.54 8.42 -9.43
CA LYS A 271 18.21 9.70 -9.62
C LYS A 271 17.21 10.82 -9.90
N THR A 272 16.20 10.57 -10.74
CA THR A 272 15.17 11.57 -11.03
C THR A 272 14.32 11.85 -9.79
N LEU A 273 13.93 10.79 -9.07
CA LEU A 273 13.15 10.91 -7.84
C LEU A 273 13.89 11.77 -6.80
N SER A 274 15.17 11.47 -6.53
CA SER A 274 15.99 12.22 -5.57
C SER A 274 16.37 13.65 -6.02
N ALA A 275 16.30 13.96 -7.31
CA ALA A 275 16.49 15.33 -7.80
C ALA A 275 15.25 16.20 -7.62
N VAL A 276 14.05 15.58 -7.71
CA VAL A 276 12.75 16.28 -7.68
C VAL A 276 12.14 16.29 -6.28
N MET A 277 12.40 15.26 -5.49
CA MET A 277 11.75 15.07 -4.19
C MET A 277 12.78 14.76 -3.10
N ASP A 278 12.57 15.35 -1.93
CA ASP A 278 13.29 15.04 -0.71
C ASP A 278 12.48 14.09 0.17
N VAL A 279 13.17 13.24 0.92
CA VAL A 279 12.54 12.39 1.94
C VAL A 279 12.14 13.24 3.14
N SER A 280 10.95 13.01 3.68
CA SER A 280 10.41 13.77 4.80
C SER A 280 9.65 12.86 5.77
N HIS A 281 9.38 13.37 6.97
CA HIS A 281 8.42 12.75 7.86
C HIS A 281 7.03 12.81 7.25
N ALA A 282 6.26 11.73 7.37
CA ALA A 282 4.92 11.72 6.82
C ALA A 282 3.90 11.11 7.77
N HIS A 283 2.69 11.68 7.74
CA HIS A 283 1.54 11.12 8.42
C HIS A 283 0.91 10.01 7.57
N TRP A 284 0.63 8.88 8.16
CA TRP A 284 -0.05 7.75 7.55
C TRP A 284 -1.42 7.60 8.18
N ARG A 285 -2.46 7.53 7.37
CA ARG A 285 -3.86 7.50 7.84
C ARG A 285 -4.08 6.38 8.86
N GLY A 286 -4.51 6.77 10.07
CA GLY A 286 -4.80 5.87 11.16
C GLY A 286 -3.58 5.23 11.84
N ILE A 287 -2.38 5.44 11.33
CA ILE A 287 -1.14 4.92 11.90
C ILE A 287 -0.41 6.01 12.67
N GLY A 288 -0.44 7.24 12.15
CA GLY A 288 0.28 8.38 12.72
C GLY A 288 1.50 8.78 11.91
N SER A 289 2.38 9.58 12.51
CA SER A 289 3.59 10.07 11.87
C SER A 289 4.69 9.00 11.90
N ILE A 290 5.25 8.70 10.73
CA ILE A 290 6.39 7.79 10.57
C ILE A 290 7.57 8.62 10.04
N PRO A 291 8.72 8.60 10.73
CA PRO A 291 9.93 9.28 10.27
C PRO A 291 10.37 8.78 8.89
N ASP A 292 10.86 9.69 8.06
CA ASP A 292 11.48 9.41 6.76
C ASP A 292 10.63 8.53 5.83
N SER A 293 9.30 8.68 5.91
CA SER A 293 8.33 7.82 5.21
C SER A 293 7.52 8.54 4.14
N GLY A 294 7.85 9.78 3.84
CA GLY A 294 7.16 10.58 2.85
C GLY A 294 8.09 11.29 1.89
N PHE A 295 7.48 11.86 0.87
CA PHE A 295 8.13 12.73 -0.09
C PHE A 295 7.57 14.14 -0.01
N GLN A 296 8.45 15.13 -0.13
CA GLN A 296 8.14 16.53 -0.39
C GLN A 296 8.88 16.99 -1.64
N LEU A 297 8.39 18.00 -2.34
CA LEU A 297 9.13 18.57 -3.48
C LEU A 297 10.39 19.25 -2.97
N SER A 298 11.51 19.03 -3.66
CA SER A 298 12.77 19.72 -3.35
C SER A 298 12.65 21.22 -3.63
N GLU A 299 13.53 22.03 -3.08
CA GLU A 299 13.51 23.49 -3.21
C GLU A 299 13.46 23.94 -4.69
N GLN A 300 14.16 23.24 -5.56
CA GLN A 300 14.17 23.52 -7.00
C GLN A 300 12.77 23.39 -7.64
N TYR A 301 11.91 22.55 -7.09
CA TYR A 301 10.56 22.29 -7.58
C TYR A 301 9.45 22.88 -6.69
N ALA A 302 9.80 23.71 -5.71
CA ALA A 302 8.85 24.33 -4.77
C ALA A 302 7.78 25.17 -5.47
N ALA A 303 8.05 25.74 -6.64
CA ALA A 303 7.08 26.47 -7.45
C ALA A 303 5.90 25.61 -7.93
N PHE A 304 6.06 24.27 -7.97
CA PHE A 304 5.01 23.33 -8.31
C PHE A 304 4.22 22.86 -7.10
N ASP A 305 4.64 23.16 -5.86
CA ASP A 305 3.94 22.70 -4.66
C ASP A 305 2.64 23.47 -4.45
N ALA A 306 1.52 22.75 -4.54
CA ALA A 306 0.20 23.32 -4.30
C ALA A 306 0.08 23.87 -2.86
N ARG A 307 0.77 23.28 -1.88
CA ARG A 307 0.76 23.75 -0.49
C ARG A 307 1.44 25.08 -0.30
N HIS A 308 2.43 25.42 -1.13
CA HIS A 308 3.05 26.72 -1.16
C HIS A 308 2.28 27.75 -2.02
N PHE A 309 1.63 27.27 -3.07
CA PHE A 309 0.91 28.15 -4.00
C PHE A 309 -0.40 28.70 -3.45
N PHE A 310 -1.18 27.85 -2.76
CA PHE A 310 -2.45 28.24 -2.15
C PHE A 310 -2.24 28.66 -0.69
N SER A 311 -2.87 29.80 -0.30
CA SER A 311 -2.93 30.21 1.09
C SER A 311 -3.94 29.33 1.83
N TRP A 312 -3.44 28.41 2.66
CA TRP A 312 -4.31 27.60 3.53
C TRP A 312 -4.81 28.46 4.68
N GLU A 313 -5.93 29.15 4.48
CA GLU A 313 -6.55 29.93 5.55
C GLU A 313 -7.00 29.01 6.70
N ASN A 314 -6.38 29.24 7.84
CA ASN A 314 -6.69 28.73 9.18
C ASN A 314 -6.65 27.22 9.43
N ASP A 315 -5.72 26.86 10.30
CA ASP A 315 -5.59 25.62 11.07
C ASP A 315 -6.90 25.06 11.68
N SER A 316 -7.93 25.91 11.86
CA SER A 316 -9.23 25.52 12.40
C SER A 316 -10.08 24.69 11.45
N GLN A 317 -9.98 24.89 10.13
CA GLN A 317 -10.67 24.06 9.14
C GLN A 317 -9.98 22.70 8.95
N ARG A 318 -8.66 22.65 9.10
CA ARG A 318 -7.89 21.41 9.05
C ARG A 318 -8.18 20.43 10.20
N LYS A 319 -8.73 20.89 11.30
CA LYS A 319 -9.01 20.06 12.50
C LYS A 319 -10.28 19.21 12.39
N HIS A 320 -11.02 19.26 11.31
CA HIS A 320 -12.29 18.55 11.18
C HIS A 320 -12.19 17.14 10.58
N ALA A 321 -11.08 16.81 9.92
CA ALA A 321 -10.87 15.47 9.39
C ALA A 321 -10.17 14.60 10.44
N GLY A 322 -10.91 13.67 11.03
CA GLY A 322 -10.31 12.63 11.89
C GLY A 322 -9.65 11.56 11.01
N ASP A 323 -8.67 10.83 11.57
CA ASP A 323 -7.90 9.84 10.80
C ASP A 323 -8.76 8.68 10.26
N MET A 324 -9.66 8.17 11.07
CA MET A 324 -10.47 7.01 10.71
C MET A 324 -11.93 7.18 11.13
N PRO A 325 -12.88 6.76 10.28
CA PRO A 325 -14.29 6.76 10.65
C PRO A 325 -14.56 5.86 11.87
N PRO A 326 -15.50 6.23 12.75
CA PRO A 326 -15.84 5.44 13.93
C PRO A 326 -16.19 3.98 13.59
N GLY A 327 -15.54 3.04 14.27
CA GLY A 327 -15.74 1.60 14.11
C GLY A 327 -15.04 0.97 12.89
N CYS A 328 -14.32 1.75 12.10
CA CYS A 328 -13.51 1.23 10.99
C CYS A 328 -12.17 0.67 11.50
N ASP A 329 -11.90 -0.59 11.20
CA ASP A 329 -10.66 -1.29 11.57
C ASP A 329 -9.61 -1.31 10.45
N CYS A 330 -9.68 -0.42 9.44
CA CYS A 330 -8.71 -0.42 8.32
C CYS A 330 -7.26 -0.38 8.81
N THR A 331 -6.96 0.44 9.81
CA THR A 331 -5.61 0.52 10.41
C THR A 331 -5.14 -0.83 10.93
N ARG A 332 -5.99 -1.55 11.67
CA ARG A 332 -5.64 -2.88 12.19
C ARG A 332 -5.42 -3.90 11.07
N VAL A 333 -6.18 -3.78 9.99
CA VAL A 333 -6.00 -4.63 8.79
C VAL A 333 -4.68 -4.31 8.09
N ILE A 334 -4.38 -3.03 7.86
CA ILE A 334 -3.13 -2.57 7.22
C ILE A 334 -1.90 -2.98 8.03
N LEU A 335 -1.99 -2.95 9.36
CA LEU A 335 -0.90 -3.35 10.25
C LEU A 335 -0.83 -4.89 10.48
N GLY A 336 -1.61 -5.69 9.77
CA GLY A 336 -1.62 -7.15 9.90
C GLY A 336 -2.18 -7.67 11.24
N ASN A 337 -2.90 -6.84 12.00
CA ASN A 337 -3.46 -7.18 13.31
C ASN A 337 -4.88 -7.73 13.25
N LEU A 338 -5.52 -7.66 12.08
CA LEU A 338 -6.89 -8.09 11.86
C LEU A 338 -7.08 -8.47 10.39
N TYR A 339 -7.82 -9.53 10.13
CA TYR A 339 -8.25 -9.82 8.76
C TYR A 339 -9.48 -8.98 8.36
N PRO A 340 -9.64 -8.63 7.06
CA PRO A 340 -10.77 -7.84 6.60
C PRO A 340 -12.14 -8.36 7.07
N ASN A 341 -12.37 -9.65 6.98
CA ASN A 341 -13.63 -10.31 7.36
C ASN A 341 -13.89 -10.40 8.87
N GLN A 342 -12.94 -9.99 9.71
CA GLN A 342 -13.10 -9.85 11.17
C GLN A 342 -13.54 -8.44 11.57
N CYS A 343 -13.46 -7.45 10.66
CA CYS A 343 -13.93 -6.09 10.93
C CYS A 343 -15.46 -6.09 11.04
N ARG A 344 -16.00 -5.47 12.09
CA ARG A 344 -17.45 -5.41 12.36
C ARG A 344 -18.27 -4.74 11.26
N LEU A 345 -17.67 -3.81 10.54
CA LEU A 345 -18.33 -3.08 9.45
C LEU A 345 -18.27 -3.81 8.11
N TYR A 346 -17.31 -4.75 7.98
CA TYR A 346 -17.07 -5.43 6.71
C TYR A 346 -18.27 -6.25 6.25
N GLY A 347 -18.72 -6.00 5.02
CA GLY A 347 -19.83 -6.73 4.42
C GLY A 347 -21.23 -6.30 4.88
N ASN A 348 -21.31 -5.50 5.96
CA ASN A 348 -22.55 -4.94 6.48
C ASN A 348 -22.65 -3.45 6.11
N ALA A 349 -22.19 -2.57 7.00
CA ALA A 349 -22.20 -1.13 6.77
C ALA A 349 -21.11 -0.68 5.77
N CYS A 350 -19.99 -1.41 5.69
CA CYS A 350 -18.87 -1.10 4.79
C CYS A 350 -18.85 -2.08 3.62
N THR A 351 -19.24 -1.61 2.44
CA THR A 351 -19.28 -2.37 1.19
C THR A 351 -18.67 -1.55 0.06
N PRO A 352 -18.33 -2.14 -1.10
CA PRO A 352 -17.84 -1.37 -2.26
C PRO A 352 -18.81 -0.30 -2.76
N ARG A 353 -20.11 -0.46 -2.55
CA ARG A 353 -21.13 0.53 -2.91
C ARG A 353 -21.22 1.66 -1.89
N SER A 354 -20.95 1.37 -0.62
CA SER A 354 -20.99 2.31 0.50
C SER A 354 -19.74 2.12 1.37
N PRO A 355 -18.56 2.55 0.87
CA PRO A 355 -17.33 2.39 1.62
C PRO A 355 -17.30 3.35 2.83
N ILE A 356 -16.97 2.82 4.00
CA ILE A 356 -16.75 3.61 5.21
C ILE A 356 -15.26 3.92 5.36
N GLY A 357 -14.39 2.95 5.14
CA GLY A 357 -12.96 3.13 5.19
C GLY A 357 -12.29 3.02 3.83
N PRO A 358 -11.07 3.56 3.66
CA PRO A 358 -10.36 3.62 2.40
C PRO A 358 -10.01 2.23 1.83
N CYS A 359 -9.75 1.23 2.66
CA CYS A 359 -9.46 -0.14 2.22
C CYS A 359 -10.61 -0.81 1.43
N MET A 360 -11.85 -0.31 1.55
CA MET A 360 -12.99 -0.82 0.77
C MET A 360 -13.15 -0.08 -0.56
N VAL A 361 -12.45 1.05 -0.75
CA VAL A 361 -12.47 1.83 -2.00
C VAL A 361 -11.46 1.31 -3.00
N SER A 362 -10.20 1.25 -2.60
CA SER A 362 -9.09 0.92 -3.48
C SER A 362 -9.10 -0.54 -3.93
N ASP A 363 -8.81 -0.75 -5.19
CA ASP A 363 -8.58 -2.07 -5.76
C ASP A 363 -7.32 -2.78 -5.23
N GLU A 364 -6.46 -2.06 -4.50
CA GLU A 364 -5.32 -2.58 -3.76
C GLU A 364 -5.59 -2.74 -2.26
N GLY A 365 -6.76 -2.28 -1.80
CA GLY A 365 -7.17 -2.40 -0.40
C GLY A 365 -7.59 -3.83 -0.04
N ALA A 366 -7.01 -4.39 1.02
CA ALA A 366 -7.30 -5.77 1.44
C ALA A 366 -8.80 -6.03 1.63
N CYS A 367 -9.56 -5.07 2.21
CA CYS A 367 -11.01 -5.22 2.37
C CYS A 367 -11.73 -5.36 1.02
N ARG A 368 -11.38 -4.53 0.04
CA ARG A 368 -11.96 -4.57 -1.31
C ARG A 368 -11.62 -5.86 -2.03
N ILE A 369 -10.36 -6.29 -1.94
CA ILE A 369 -9.86 -7.52 -2.57
C ILE A 369 -10.59 -8.73 -1.99
N TRP A 370 -10.66 -8.85 -0.67
CA TRP A 370 -11.35 -9.95 0.00
C TRP A 370 -12.85 -9.99 -0.32
N TRP A 371 -13.49 -8.84 -0.38
CA TRP A 371 -14.88 -8.73 -0.82
C TRP A 371 -15.06 -9.26 -2.22
N SER A 372 -14.22 -8.84 -3.17
CA SER A 372 -14.28 -9.28 -4.57
C SER A 372 -13.98 -10.76 -4.73
N GLY A 373 -13.12 -11.33 -3.88
CA GLY A 373 -12.83 -12.76 -3.81
C GLY A 373 -13.91 -13.60 -3.10
N GLY A 374 -15.00 -12.99 -2.67
CA GLY A 374 -16.10 -13.70 -2.01
C GLY A 374 -15.85 -14.11 -0.56
N LEU A 375 -14.77 -13.64 0.06
CA LEU A 375 -14.48 -13.89 1.46
C LEU A 375 -15.43 -13.07 2.35
N ARG A 376 -16.35 -13.75 3.02
CA ARG A 376 -17.44 -13.13 3.80
C ARG A 376 -17.01 -12.90 5.25
N GLN A 377 -17.82 -12.12 5.98
CA GLN A 377 -17.63 -11.91 7.41
C GLN A 377 -17.66 -13.25 8.16
N ILE A 378 -16.76 -13.39 9.13
CA ILE A 378 -16.79 -14.55 10.04
C ILE A 378 -17.88 -14.26 11.07
N ASP A 379 -18.87 -15.15 11.18
CA ASP A 379 -19.89 -15.05 12.21
C ASP A 379 -19.24 -15.08 13.59
N SER A 380 -19.61 -14.13 14.44
CA SER A 380 -19.09 -14.01 15.82
C SER A 380 -19.29 -15.27 16.66
N LYS A 381 -20.23 -16.13 16.28
CA LYS A 381 -20.46 -17.44 16.92
C LYS A 381 -19.34 -18.45 16.66
N THR A 382 -18.65 -18.33 15.53
CA THR A 382 -17.53 -19.24 15.16
C THR A 382 -16.22 -18.88 15.91
N LEU A 383 -16.08 -17.61 16.34
CA LEU A 383 -14.93 -17.16 17.11
C LEU A 383 -14.95 -17.63 18.57
N THR A 384 -16.14 -17.84 19.14
CA THR A 384 -16.30 -18.33 20.53
C THR A 384 -16.05 -19.82 20.68
N SER A 385 -16.22 -20.62 19.62
CA SER A 385 -15.95 -22.07 19.67
C SER A 385 -14.45 -22.40 19.64
N ASN A 386 -13.64 -21.61 18.97
CA ASN A 386 -12.18 -21.84 18.91
C ASN A 386 -11.41 -21.32 20.14
N SER A 387 -12.04 -20.52 21.01
CA SER A 387 -11.45 -20.06 22.27
C SER A 387 -11.76 -20.96 23.48
N LEU A 388 -12.63 -21.96 23.34
CA LEU A 388 -13.04 -22.84 24.42
C LEU A 388 -12.19 -24.14 24.51
N ASP A 389 -11.47 -24.51 23.44
CA ASP A 389 -10.64 -25.72 23.44
C ASP A 389 -9.27 -25.57 24.11
N SER A 390 -8.90 -24.36 24.58
CA SER A 390 -7.62 -24.12 25.27
C SER A 390 -7.73 -24.18 26.81
N LYS A 391 -8.86 -24.61 27.39
CA LYS A 391 -9.08 -24.70 28.87
C LYS A 391 -9.32 -26.10 29.43
N THR A 392 -9.02 -27.16 28.65
CA THR A 392 -9.16 -28.51 29.20
C THR A 392 -7.86 -29.28 28.96
N MET A 393 -6.84 -28.97 29.70
CA MET A 393 -5.79 -29.85 30.20
C MET A 393 -4.99 -29.09 31.26
N ALA A 394 -5.45 -29.22 32.48
CA ALA A 394 -4.65 -29.00 33.69
C ALA A 394 -4.01 -30.32 34.10
#